data_e522d3a35ae055f776c5e4231f2d3fcf
#
_entry.id   e522d3a35ae055f776c5e4231f2d3fcf
#
_cell.length_a   1.000
_cell.length_b   1.000
_cell.length_c   1.000
_cell.angle_alpha   90.00
_cell.angle_beta   90.00
_cell.angle_gamma   90.00
#
_symmetry.space_group_name_H-M   'P 1'
#
loop_
_entity.id
_entity.type
_entity.pdbx_description
1 polymer ?
#
loop_
_entity_poly.entity_id
_entity_poly.type
_entity_poly.pdbx_seq_one_letter_code
_entity_poly.pdbx_strand_id
1 'polypeptide(L)'
;MKLRQKIILTHVLTIALILTGVVVYGNTVLRPRLLQDKTAEYDAYINQLCTSASLVLSNMEQNCFNLYQNVLLAEGLESHASPSKKRIQVEQELRNMCGNNSYFTSFLAVDLEGNTFFGTSAITDRATPLLSAYYSLQDALENSYNYWFRGDNEEQLYLKMPVCYITPLKFTGMLIAQTSSQQMMSALGMDRAMSGKTCILTRAGASLLETSPFSTEEQQAVAEYASQTARPLSREVRVDGVSYWITVHTDTRYGWRAAHLIPLSDALNLANAVCSSGALLCLAVAALAIGLAALIAHSLTRSVQKLQLAMNEVSKGDFDVQVDINTRDEIGELAEKFSWMQKNLKESTDQMIRHAVEHQKAEYALLDFKYRSLQSKISPHFICNILASISALAQMGRQKEVSTLAVRASQY
;
A
#
# COMPACT_ATOMS: atom_id res chain seq x y z
N MET A 1 33.67 16.01 -7.25
CA MET A 1 32.99 14.73 -6.95
C MET A 1 33.57 13.65 -7.85
N LYS A 2 34.07 12.53 -7.30
CA LYS A 2 34.63 11.42 -8.09
C LYS A 2 33.51 10.72 -8.87
N LEU A 3 33.82 10.14 -10.02
CA LEU A 3 32.85 9.47 -10.92
C LEU A 3 31.92 8.49 -10.19
N ARG A 4 32.48 7.66 -9.30
CA ARG A 4 31.73 6.75 -8.43
C ARG A 4 30.64 7.45 -7.63
N GLN A 5 30.92 8.60 -7.02
CA GLN A 5 29.97 9.36 -6.22
C GLN A 5 28.83 9.94 -7.07
N LYS A 6 29.14 10.37 -8.32
CA LYS A 6 28.12 10.86 -9.24
C LYS A 6 27.15 9.74 -9.64
N ILE A 7 27.67 8.57 -10.02
CA ILE A 7 26.84 7.41 -10.42
C ILE A 7 25.93 6.97 -9.26
N ILE A 8 26.48 6.79 -8.05
CA ILE A 8 25.68 6.39 -6.89
C ILE A 8 24.62 7.46 -6.58
N LEU A 9 24.97 8.74 -6.59
CA LEU A 9 24.04 9.83 -6.29
C LEU A 9 22.86 9.88 -7.28
N THR A 10 23.14 9.74 -8.59
CA THR A 10 22.07 9.73 -9.60
C THR A 10 21.10 8.57 -9.39
N HIS A 11 21.59 7.36 -9.13
CA HIS A 11 20.74 6.20 -8.85
C HIS A 11 19.93 6.36 -7.56
N VAL A 12 20.56 6.84 -6.48
CA VAL A 12 19.85 7.12 -5.22
C VAL A 12 18.76 8.15 -5.43
N LEU A 13 19.02 9.20 -6.18
CA LEU A 13 18.03 10.27 -6.44
C LEU A 13 16.86 9.76 -7.31
N THR A 14 17.15 8.93 -8.31
CA THR A 14 16.13 8.28 -9.15
C THR A 14 15.25 7.33 -8.33
N ILE A 15 15.86 6.50 -7.48
CA ILE A 15 15.14 5.58 -6.59
C ILE A 15 14.29 6.35 -5.58
N ALA A 16 14.81 7.41 -4.99
CA ALA A 16 14.07 8.28 -4.06
C ALA A 16 12.84 8.92 -4.74
N LEU A 17 12.98 9.37 -6.00
CA LEU A 17 11.88 9.92 -6.78
C LEU A 17 10.79 8.87 -7.03
N ILE A 18 11.17 7.65 -7.42
CA ILE A 18 10.23 6.54 -7.65
C ILE A 18 9.51 6.17 -6.35
N LEU A 19 10.24 6.02 -5.23
CA LEU A 19 9.65 5.72 -3.92
C LEU A 19 8.66 6.79 -3.48
N THR A 20 9.02 8.07 -3.65
CA THR A 20 8.11 9.18 -3.36
C THR A 20 6.85 9.09 -4.21
N GLY A 21 6.98 8.81 -5.51
CA GLY A 21 5.84 8.60 -6.41
C GLY A 21 4.92 7.46 -5.96
N VAL A 22 5.47 6.32 -5.54
CA VAL A 22 4.70 5.17 -5.04
C VAL A 22 3.96 5.52 -3.75
N VAL A 23 4.60 6.19 -2.79
CA VAL A 23 3.97 6.62 -1.53
C VAL A 23 2.85 7.63 -1.80
N VAL A 24 3.10 8.61 -2.66
CA VAL A 24 2.08 9.60 -3.05
C VAL A 24 0.90 8.89 -3.73
N TYR A 25 1.13 8.01 -4.70
CA TYR A 25 0.08 7.25 -5.37
C TYR A 25 -0.72 6.38 -4.38
N GLY A 26 -0.04 5.69 -3.45
CA GLY A 26 -0.67 4.89 -2.40
C GLY A 26 -1.64 5.71 -1.55
N ASN A 27 -1.22 6.91 -1.10
CA ASN A 27 -2.03 7.75 -0.23
C ASN A 27 -3.11 8.56 -0.97
N THR A 28 -2.85 9.02 -2.20
CA THR A 28 -3.78 9.92 -2.91
C THR A 28 -4.75 9.19 -3.83
N VAL A 29 -4.42 7.99 -4.31
CA VAL A 29 -5.24 7.25 -5.28
C VAL A 29 -5.72 5.92 -4.72
N LEU A 30 -4.78 5.07 -4.24
CA LEU A 30 -5.11 3.70 -3.86
C LEU A 30 -5.97 3.66 -2.59
N ARG A 31 -5.55 4.37 -1.54
CA ARG A 31 -6.26 4.40 -0.25
C ARG A 31 -7.69 4.95 -0.37
N PRO A 32 -7.96 6.09 -1.04
CA PRO A 32 -9.34 6.57 -1.25
C PRO A 32 -10.20 5.61 -2.08
N ARG A 33 -9.64 4.96 -3.10
CA ARG A 33 -10.37 3.96 -3.90
C ARG A 33 -10.76 2.74 -3.07
N LEU A 34 -9.83 2.17 -2.32
CA LEU A 34 -10.13 1.03 -1.45
C LEU A 34 -11.17 1.38 -0.37
N LEU A 35 -11.13 2.61 0.16
CA LEU A 35 -12.17 3.09 1.07
C LEU A 35 -13.51 3.20 0.35
N GLN A 36 -13.55 3.75 -0.84
CA GLN A 36 -14.78 3.89 -1.64
C GLN A 36 -15.39 2.53 -1.98
N ASP A 37 -14.58 1.54 -2.36
CA ASP A 37 -15.04 0.19 -2.63
C ASP A 37 -15.64 -0.46 -1.37
N LYS A 38 -14.99 -0.29 -0.21
CA LYS A 38 -15.51 -0.79 1.07
C LYS A 38 -16.77 -0.09 1.52
N THR A 39 -16.86 1.22 1.37
CA THR A 39 -18.09 1.95 1.71
C THR A 39 -19.25 1.58 0.81
N ALA A 40 -19.01 1.32 -0.47
CA ALA A 40 -20.03 0.80 -1.39
C ALA A 40 -20.51 -0.61 -0.99
N GLU A 41 -19.62 -1.47 -0.48
CA GLU A 41 -19.99 -2.78 0.07
C GLU A 41 -20.91 -2.64 1.29
N TYR A 42 -20.62 -1.72 2.21
CA TYR A 42 -21.47 -1.44 3.38
C TYR A 42 -22.82 -0.84 2.99
N ASP A 43 -22.84 0.07 2.01
CA ASP A 43 -24.09 0.63 1.48
C ASP A 43 -24.97 -0.46 0.85
N ALA A 44 -24.38 -1.35 0.07
CA ALA A 44 -25.08 -2.48 -0.53
C ALA A 44 -25.62 -3.45 0.54
N TYR A 45 -24.82 -3.74 1.57
CA TYR A 45 -25.25 -4.59 2.69
C TYR A 45 -26.44 -4.00 3.43
N ILE A 46 -26.38 -2.72 3.82
CA ILE A 46 -27.47 -2.05 4.55
C ILE A 46 -28.73 -1.93 3.69
N ASN A 47 -28.59 -1.65 2.40
CA ASN A 47 -29.73 -1.64 1.48
C ASN A 47 -30.37 -3.04 1.36
N GLN A 48 -29.56 -4.10 1.25
CA GLN A 48 -30.05 -5.47 1.25
C GLN A 48 -30.75 -5.80 2.57
N LEU A 49 -30.18 -5.39 3.71
CA LEU A 49 -30.75 -5.60 5.03
C LEU A 49 -32.14 -4.92 5.15
N CYS A 50 -32.27 -3.67 4.72
CA CYS A 50 -33.54 -2.97 4.69
C CYS A 50 -34.58 -3.68 3.80
N THR A 51 -34.16 -4.13 2.63
CA THR A 51 -35.04 -4.86 1.70
C THR A 51 -35.49 -6.18 2.31
N SER A 52 -34.57 -6.93 2.93
CA SER A 52 -34.90 -8.18 3.63
C SER A 52 -35.84 -7.91 4.83
N ALA A 53 -35.57 -6.85 5.60
CA ALA A 53 -36.41 -6.46 6.70
C ALA A 53 -37.85 -6.13 6.24
N SER A 54 -37.99 -5.33 5.18
CA SER A 54 -39.29 -5.04 4.58
C SER A 54 -40.05 -6.30 4.15
N LEU A 55 -39.34 -7.25 3.53
CA LEU A 55 -39.93 -8.51 3.06
C LEU A 55 -40.39 -9.40 4.23
N VAL A 56 -39.47 -9.60 5.22
CA VAL A 56 -39.77 -10.42 6.41
C VAL A 56 -40.93 -9.81 7.19
N LEU A 57 -40.90 -8.49 7.43
CA LEU A 57 -41.98 -7.80 8.11
C LEU A 57 -43.31 -7.88 7.35
N SER A 58 -43.30 -7.71 6.02
CA SER A 58 -44.49 -7.85 5.21
C SER A 58 -45.08 -9.26 5.31
N ASN A 59 -44.22 -10.28 5.31
CA ASN A 59 -44.67 -11.67 5.50
C ASN A 59 -45.23 -11.91 6.90
N MET A 60 -44.57 -11.36 7.92
CA MET A 60 -45.04 -11.43 9.31
C MET A 60 -46.38 -10.71 9.47
N GLU A 61 -46.53 -9.50 8.91
CA GLU A 61 -47.81 -8.77 8.91
C GLU A 61 -48.91 -9.52 8.20
N GLN A 62 -48.62 -10.13 7.06
CA GLN A 62 -49.60 -10.90 6.32
C GLN A 62 -50.05 -12.14 7.13
N ASN A 63 -49.10 -12.79 7.80
CA ASN A 63 -49.43 -13.86 8.73
C ASN A 63 -50.25 -13.34 9.90
N CYS A 64 -49.87 -12.18 10.47
CA CYS A 64 -50.61 -11.51 11.55
C CYS A 64 -51.98 -11.04 11.10
N PHE A 65 -52.16 -10.56 9.86
CA PHE A 65 -53.45 -10.20 9.29
C PHE A 65 -54.42 -11.38 9.34
N ASN A 66 -53.97 -12.57 9.01
CA ASN A 66 -54.76 -13.77 9.15
C ASN A 66 -55.06 -14.15 10.61
N LEU A 67 -54.19 -13.73 11.54
CA LEU A 67 -54.34 -14.01 12.98
C LEU A 67 -55.28 -13.02 13.69
N TYR A 68 -55.18 -11.70 13.40
CA TYR A 68 -56.07 -10.74 14.06
C TYR A 68 -57.51 -10.81 13.52
N GLN A 69 -57.72 -11.36 12.32
CA GLN A 69 -59.00 -11.69 11.76
C GLN A 69 -59.52 -13.07 12.19
N ASN A 70 -58.81 -13.72 13.12
CA ASN A 70 -59.26 -15.02 13.62
C ASN A 70 -60.56 -14.83 14.42
N VAL A 71 -61.64 -15.19 13.76
CA VAL A 71 -62.99 -15.08 14.32
C VAL A 71 -63.12 -15.88 15.61
N LEU A 72 -62.49 -17.07 15.68
CA LEU A 72 -62.53 -17.92 16.87
C LEU A 72 -61.83 -17.27 18.07
N LEU A 73 -60.70 -16.56 17.82
CA LEU A 73 -60.01 -15.80 18.85
C LEU A 73 -60.86 -14.60 19.31
N ALA A 74 -61.43 -13.85 18.36
CA ALA A 74 -62.26 -12.71 18.67
C ALA A 74 -63.53 -13.09 19.47
N GLU A 75 -64.20 -14.17 19.03
CA GLU A 75 -65.37 -14.73 19.74
C GLU A 75 -64.98 -15.24 21.15
N GLY A 76 -63.84 -15.91 21.24
CA GLY A 76 -63.30 -16.37 22.52
C GLY A 76 -63.03 -15.23 23.51
N LEU A 77 -62.43 -14.13 23.03
CA LEU A 77 -62.12 -12.93 23.86
C LEU A 77 -63.37 -12.16 24.27
N GLU A 78 -64.42 -12.11 23.44
CA GLU A 78 -65.68 -11.48 23.74
C GLU A 78 -66.63 -12.37 24.56
N SER A 79 -66.36 -13.66 24.62
CA SER A 79 -67.26 -14.64 25.23
C SER A 79 -67.58 -14.33 26.67
N HIS A 80 -68.90 -14.30 26.95
CA HIS A 80 -69.51 -14.20 28.32
C HIS A 80 -69.55 -15.57 29.00
N ALA A 81 -68.89 -16.59 28.50
CA ALA A 81 -68.81 -17.91 29.13
C ALA A 81 -68.14 -17.84 30.51
N SER A 82 -68.29 -18.90 31.31
CA SER A 82 -67.55 -18.97 32.57
C SER A 82 -66.02 -18.79 32.35
N PRO A 83 -65.31 -18.10 33.26
CA PRO A 83 -63.90 -17.79 33.12
C PRO A 83 -63.03 -19.00 32.71
N SER A 84 -63.34 -20.17 33.25
CA SER A 84 -62.59 -21.42 32.92
C SER A 84 -62.84 -21.88 31.47
N LYS A 85 -64.05 -21.76 30.96
CA LYS A 85 -64.37 -22.13 29.59
C LYS A 85 -63.75 -21.15 28.57
N LYS A 86 -63.88 -19.85 28.87
CA LYS A 86 -63.24 -18.78 28.09
C LYS A 86 -61.73 -19.03 28.00
N ARG A 87 -61.06 -19.33 29.11
CA ARG A 87 -59.61 -19.60 29.16
C ARG A 87 -59.27 -20.79 28.30
N ILE A 88 -59.96 -21.92 28.45
CA ILE A 88 -59.67 -23.14 27.67
C ILE A 88 -59.81 -22.84 26.17
N GLN A 89 -60.87 -22.17 25.76
CA GLN A 89 -61.12 -21.87 24.34
C GLN A 89 -60.05 -20.94 23.77
N VAL A 90 -59.74 -19.84 24.43
CA VAL A 90 -58.76 -18.86 23.95
C VAL A 90 -57.36 -19.45 23.94
N GLU A 91 -56.94 -20.12 25.03
CA GLU A 91 -55.57 -20.71 25.08
C GLU A 91 -55.38 -21.85 24.10
N GLN A 92 -56.41 -22.61 23.78
CA GLN A 92 -56.33 -23.64 22.74
C GLN A 92 -56.18 -23.02 21.37
N GLU A 93 -56.86 -21.91 21.07
CA GLU A 93 -56.69 -21.21 19.80
C GLU A 93 -55.31 -20.57 19.69
N LEU A 94 -54.78 -19.98 20.76
CA LEU A 94 -53.44 -19.46 20.79
C LEU A 94 -52.36 -20.59 20.54
N ARG A 95 -52.58 -21.80 21.10
CA ARG A 95 -51.72 -22.95 20.84
C ARG A 95 -51.78 -23.42 19.36
N ASN A 96 -52.97 -23.40 18.78
CA ASN A 96 -53.15 -23.71 17.35
C ASN A 96 -52.41 -22.70 16.46
N MET A 97 -52.47 -21.43 16.83
CA MET A 97 -51.74 -20.35 16.14
C MET A 97 -50.22 -20.54 16.25
N CYS A 98 -49.68 -20.96 17.41
CA CYS A 98 -48.25 -21.29 17.56
C CYS A 98 -47.84 -22.44 16.65
N GLY A 99 -48.61 -23.51 16.57
CA GLY A 99 -48.31 -24.68 15.77
C GLY A 99 -48.26 -24.41 14.26
N ASN A 100 -49.01 -23.40 13.80
CA ASN A 100 -49.17 -23.05 12.40
C ASN A 100 -48.27 -21.88 11.95
N ASN A 101 -47.42 -21.36 12.81
CA ASN A 101 -46.62 -20.18 12.52
C ASN A 101 -45.14 -20.46 12.68
N SER A 102 -44.33 -20.13 11.68
CA SER A 102 -42.87 -20.32 11.69
C SER A 102 -42.10 -19.11 12.22
N TYR A 103 -42.75 -17.94 12.35
CA TYR A 103 -42.07 -16.71 12.76
C TYR A 103 -42.21 -16.43 14.27
N PHE A 104 -43.35 -16.87 14.87
CA PHE A 104 -43.61 -16.58 16.26
C PHE A 104 -43.52 -17.85 17.13
N THR A 105 -42.83 -17.70 18.26
CA THR A 105 -42.60 -18.80 19.20
C THR A 105 -43.73 -18.94 20.23
N SER A 106 -44.48 -17.86 20.50
CA SER A 106 -45.56 -17.86 21.45
C SER A 106 -46.51 -16.69 21.19
N PHE A 107 -47.76 -16.83 21.68
CA PHE A 107 -48.76 -15.79 21.64
C PHE A 107 -49.37 -15.59 23.03
N LEU A 108 -49.67 -14.33 23.33
CA LEU A 108 -50.44 -13.88 24.51
C LEU A 108 -51.63 -13.07 24.00
N ALA A 109 -52.81 -13.34 24.49
CA ALA A 109 -53.98 -12.49 24.25
C ALA A 109 -54.42 -11.82 25.54
N VAL A 110 -54.97 -10.61 25.39
CA VAL A 110 -55.53 -9.83 26.49
C VAL A 110 -56.93 -9.36 26.06
N ASP A 111 -57.95 -9.63 26.88
CA ASP A 111 -59.32 -9.13 26.62
C ASP A 111 -59.51 -7.70 27.10
N LEU A 112 -60.70 -7.15 26.85
CA LEU A 112 -61.06 -5.77 27.27
C LEU A 112 -61.13 -5.59 28.80
N GLU A 113 -61.28 -6.68 29.54
CA GLU A 113 -61.32 -6.68 31.01
C GLU A 113 -59.93 -6.78 31.63
N GLY A 114 -58.90 -6.96 30.81
CA GLY A 114 -57.49 -7.14 31.24
C GLY A 114 -57.10 -8.57 31.60
N ASN A 115 -57.98 -9.56 31.32
CA ASN A 115 -57.63 -10.95 31.53
C ASN A 115 -56.61 -11.42 30.48
N THR A 116 -55.62 -12.16 30.93
CA THR A 116 -54.50 -12.65 30.09
C THR A 116 -54.65 -14.14 29.80
N PHE A 117 -54.36 -14.52 28.55
CA PHE A 117 -54.44 -15.88 28.03
C PHE A 117 -53.15 -16.23 27.33
N PHE A 118 -52.59 -17.40 27.61
CA PHE A 118 -51.25 -17.78 27.13
C PHE A 118 -51.29 -18.99 26.19
N GLY A 119 -50.67 -18.87 25.04
CA GLY A 119 -50.56 -19.95 24.07
C GLY A 119 -49.52 -21.02 24.50
N THR A 120 -48.48 -20.60 25.21
CA THR A 120 -47.44 -21.51 25.74
C THR A 120 -47.01 -21.05 27.12
N SER A 121 -46.38 -21.94 27.93
CA SER A 121 -45.86 -21.59 29.25
C SER A 121 -44.64 -20.68 29.25
N ALA A 122 -44.07 -20.44 28.07
CA ALA A 122 -42.82 -19.67 27.93
C ALA A 122 -42.97 -18.17 28.27
N ILE A 123 -44.23 -17.63 28.27
CA ILE A 123 -44.46 -16.19 28.54
C ILE A 123 -44.87 -15.92 30.00
N THR A 124 -45.27 -16.93 30.75
CA THR A 124 -45.93 -16.78 32.10
C THR A 124 -45.08 -16.03 33.13
N ASP A 125 -43.75 -16.23 33.14
CA ASP A 125 -42.87 -15.58 34.13
C ASP A 125 -42.50 -14.13 33.81
N ARG A 126 -42.92 -13.64 32.66
CA ARG A 126 -42.54 -12.31 32.13
C ARG A 126 -43.74 -11.46 31.68
N ALA A 127 -44.93 -11.79 32.16
CA ALA A 127 -46.17 -11.13 31.76
C ALA A 127 -46.28 -9.67 32.26
N THR A 128 -45.58 -9.32 33.33
CA THR A 128 -45.69 -7.98 33.95
C THR A 128 -45.27 -6.83 33.04
N PRO A 129 -44.10 -6.90 32.32
CA PRO A 129 -43.70 -5.89 31.33
C PRO A 129 -44.68 -5.82 30.13
N LEU A 130 -45.18 -6.97 29.70
CA LEU A 130 -46.16 -7.05 28.61
C LEU A 130 -47.49 -6.40 28.99
N LEU A 131 -47.93 -6.54 30.21
CA LEU A 131 -49.12 -5.92 30.74
C LEU A 131 -48.98 -4.39 30.87
N SER A 132 -47.81 -3.91 31.34
CA SER A 132 -47.55 -2.46 31.40
C SER A 132 -47.53 -1.85 29.99
N ALA A 133 -47.02 -2.57 29.00
CA ALA A 133 -47.11 -2.19 27.61
C ALA A 133 -48.52 -2.18 27.06
N TYR A 134 -49.44 -3.03 27.60
CA TYR A 134 -50.86 -3.01 27.28
C TYR A 134 -51.57 -1.75 27.76
N TYR A 135 -51.38 -1.33 29.02
CA TYR A 135 -52.00 -0.10 29.56
C TYR A 135 -51.53 1.17 28.83
N SER A 136 -50.31 1.21 28.33
CA SER A 136 -49.85 2.30 27.47
C SER A 136 -50.49 2.29 26.09
N LEU A 137 -51.26 1.30 25.75
CA LEU A 137 -51.91 1.09 24.46
C LEU A 137 -53.28 1.67 24.34
N GLN A 138 -53.96 2.03 25.43
CA GLN A 138 -55.19 2.82 25.30
C GLN A 138 -54.92 4.11 24.51
N ASP A 139 -53.71 4.71 24.68
CA ASP A 139 -53.27 5.84 23.86
C ASP A 139 -52.90 5.43 22.43
N ALA A 140 -52.45 4.18 22.21
CA ALA A 140 -52.01 3.70 20.88
C ALA A 140 -53.15 3.06 20.06
N LEU A 141 -54.30 2.75 20.65
CA LEU A 141 -55.55 2.36 19.94
C LEU A 141 -56.13 3.50 19.11
N GLU A 142 -55.87 4.74 19.47
CA GLU A 142 -56.17 5.91 18.66
C GLU A 142 -55.28 6.02 17.42
N ASN A 143 -54.13 5.31 17.43
CA ASN A 143 -53.13 5.28 16.35
C ASN A 143 -52.85 3.83 15.85
N SER A 144 -53.90 3.20 15.36
CA SER A 144 -54.11 1.84 14.82
C SER A 144 -52.97 1.16 14.02
N TYR A 145 -51.77 0.98 14.54
CA TYR A 145 -50.68 0.25 13.85
C TYR A 145 -50.08 -0.85 14.70
N ASN A 146 -49.64 -1.94 14.05
CA ASN A 146 -48.83 -2.97 14.63
C ASN A 146 -47.53 -2.37 15.21
N TYR A 147 -47.27 -2.67 16.48
CA TYR A 147 -46.14 -2.06 17.18
C TYR A 147 -45.18 -3.11 17.67
N TRP A 148 -43.94 -2.98 17.21
CA TRP A 148 -42.84 -3.82 17.64
C TRP A 148 -42.12 -3.20 18.83
N PHE A 149 -41.80 -4.03 19.84
CA PHE A 149 -41.00 -3.60 20.97
C PHE A 149 -40.09 -4.73 21.46
N ARG A 150 -39.02 -4.36 22.13
CA ARG A 150 -38.07 -5.26 22.78
C ARG A 150 -38.49 -5.43 24.23
N GLY A 151 -38.48 -6.65 24.74
CA GLY A 151 -38.74 -6.93 26.16
C GLY A 151 -37.53 -6.58 27.03
N ASP A 152 -37.72 -6.62 28.35
CA ASP A 152 -36.65 -6.41 29.33
C ASP A 152 -35.51 -7.45 29.16
N ASN A 153 -35.83 -8.61 28.62
CA ASN A 153 -34.85 -9.58 28.16
C ASN A 153 -34.55 -9.33 26.68
N GLU A 154 -33.31 -8.89 26.40
CA GLU A 154 -32.83 -8.50 25.07
C GLU A 154 -32.95 -9.61 24.01
N GLU A 155 -33.21 -10.84 24.42
CA GLU A 155 -33.32 -12.00 23.54
C GLU A 155 -34.68 -12.10 22.84
N GLN A 156 -35.66 -11.29 23.22
CA GLN A 156 -37.05 -11.46 22.74
C GLN A 156 -37.61 -10.16 22.18
N LEU A 157 -38.33 -10.30 21.07
CA LEU A 157 -39.07 -9.27 20.40
C LEU A 157 -40.54 -9.58 20.47
N TYR A 158 -41.36 -8.57 20.60
CA TYR A 158 -42.81 -8.65 20.68
C TYR A 158 -43.47 -7.80 19.62
N LEU A 159 -44.48 -8.37 18.97
CA LEU A 159 -45.35 -7.67 18.04
C LEU A 159 -46.73 -7.59 18.67
N LYS A 160 -47.28 -6.42 18.80
CA LYS A 160 -48.53 -6.09 19.38
C LYS A 160 -49.54 -5.74 18.32
N MET A 161 -50.73 -6.36 18.36
CA MET A 161 -51.77 -6.25 17.36
C MET A 161 -53.15 -6.18 18.03
N PRO A 162 -54.08 -5.30 17.56
CA PRO A 162 -55.45 -5.34 17.98
C PRO A 162 -56.14 -6.61 17.44
N VAL A 163 -57.03 -7.22 18.22
CA VAL A 163 -57.97 -8.27 17.76
C VAL A 163 -59.32 -7.64 17.58
N CYS A 164 -59.91 -7.76 16.42
CA CYS A 164 -61.20 -7.17 16.13
C CYS A 164 -62.04 -8.00 15.14
N TYR A 165 -63.36 -7.88 15.21
CA TYR A 165 -64.23 -8.27 14.13
C TYR A 165 -64.15 -7.24 13.01
N ILE A 166 -64.28 -7.69 11.78
CA ILE A 166 -64.22 -6.81 10.62
C ILE A 166 -65.61 -6.26 10.28
N THR A 167 -66.66 -7.05 10.51
CA THR A 167 -68.02 -6.64 10.14
C THR A 167 -69.02 -6.98 11.24
N PRO A 168 -69.41 -6.01 12.04
CA PRO A 168 -68.95 -4.63 12.14
C PRO A 168 -67.54 -4.55 12.77
N LEU A 169 -66.81 -3.51 12.48
CA LEU A 169 -65.48 -3.31 13.11
C LEU A 169 -65.65 -3.14 14.61
N LYS A 170 -65.31 -4.15 15.38
CA LYS A 170 -65.46 -4.17 16.84
C LYS A 170 -64.14 -4.73 17.44
N PHE A 171 -63.54 -3.93 18.25
CA PHE A 171 -62.33 -4.34 19.00
C PHE A 171 -62.74 -5.27 20.14
N THR A 172 -62.05 -6.42 20.27
CA THR A 172 -62.35 -7.45 21.27
C THR A 172 -61.19 -7.71 22.22
N GLY A 173 -60.02 -7.26 21.88
CA GLY A 173 -58.86 -7.43 22.74
C GLY A 173 -57.55 -7.22 21.96
N MET A 174 -56.46 -7.70 22.48
CA MET A 174 -55.13 -7.56 21.93
C MET A 174 -54.41 -8.90 21.85
N LEU A 175 -53.65 -9.08 20.78
CA LEU A 175 -52.73 -10.20 20.59
C LEU A 175 -51.29 -9.66 20.65
N ILE A 176 -50.47 -10.34 21.43
CA ILE A 176 -49.03 -10.08 21.49
C ILE A 176 -48.33 -11.35 21.02
N ALA A 177 -47.60 -11.24 19.93
CA ALA A 177 -46.82 -12.33 19.35
C ALA A 177 -45.34 -12.15 19.78
N GLN A 178 -44.72 -13.23 20.19
CA GLN A 178 -43.33 -13.29 20.65
C GLN A 178 -42.47 -13.96 19.58
N THR A 179 -41.32 -13.40 19.31
CA THR A 179 -40.28 -14.01 18.48
C THR A 179 -38.88 -13.86 19.12
N SER A 180 -37.94 -14.72 18.78
CA SER A 180 -36.57 -14.59 19.25
C SER A 180 -35.80 -13.54 18.45
N SER A 181 -35.04 -12.67 19.13
CA SER A 181 -34.16 -11.70 18.48
C SER A 181 -33.13 -12.40 17.57
N GLN A 182 -32.60 -13.55 18.00
CA GLN A 182 -31.64 -14.33 17.22
C GLN A 182 -32.28 -14.89 15.94
N GLN A 183 -33.53 -15.43 16.04
CA GLN A 183 -34.26 -15.94 14.89
C GLN A 183 -34.56 -14.81 13.89
N MET A 184 -34.94 -13.65 14.38
CA MET A 184 -35.18 -12.46 13.55
C MET A 184 -33.86 -11.98 12.89
N MET A 185 -32.76 -11.88 13.64
CA MET A 185 -31.45 -11.51 13.08
C MET A 185 -31.01 -12.45 11.97
N SER A 186 -31.21 -13.76 12.16
CA SER A 186 -30.89 -14.78 11.15
C SER A 186 -31.78 -14.65 9.92
N ALA A 187 -33.08 -14.45 10.10
CA ALA A 187 -34.03 -14.24 8.99
C ALA A 187 -33.70 -12.98 8.16
N LEU A 188 -33.15 -11.95 8.81
CA LEU A 188 -32.72 -10.71 8.17
C LEU A 188 -31.30 -10.80 7.56
N GLY A 189 -30.53 -11.86 7.88
CA GLY A 189 -29.14 -12.03 7.46
C GLY A 189 -28.16 -11.12 8.20
N MET A 190 -28.51 -10.68 9.42
CA MET A 190 -27.64 -9.89 10.29
C MET A 190 -26.56 -10.72 10.98
N ASP A 191 -26.67 -12.05 10.96
CA ASP A 191 -25.71 -13.02 11.47
C ASP A 191 -24.46 -13.18 10.58
N ARG A 192 -24.46 -12.56 9.41
CA ARG A 192 -23.28 -12.53 8.55
C ARG A 192 -22.18 -11.72 9.21
N ALA A 193 -20.99 -12.31 9.29
CA ALA A 193 -19.81 -11.69 9.90
C ALA A 193 -19.30 -10.50 9.06
N MET A 194 -19.94 -9.35 9.24
CA MET A 194 -19.43 -8.06 8.76
C MET A 194 -18.67 -7.38 9.89
N SER A 195 -17.54 -6.75 9.55
CA SER A 195 -16.82 -5.92 10.53
C SER A 195 -17.67 -4.72 10.94
N GLY A 196 -17.74 -4.43 12.22
CA GLY A 196 -18.53 -3.32 12.75
C GLY A 196 -19.80 -3.77 13.46
N LYS A 197 -20.65 -2.82 13.80
CA LYS A 197 -21.90 -3.01 14.53
C LYS A 197 -23.08 -2.63 13.65
N THR A 198 -24.08 -3.49 13.60
CA THR A 198 -25.32 -3.24 12.84
C THR A 198 -26.50 -3.20 13.80
N CYS A 199 -27.38 -2.24 13.63
CA CYS A 199 -28.63 -2.18 14.37
C CYS A 199 -29.82 -1.87 13.46
N ILE A 200 -31.01 -2.28 13.92
CA ILE A 200 -32.30 -1.86 13.37
C ILE A 200 -32.99 -1.04 14.44
N LEU A 201 -33.37 0.17 14.07
CA LEU A 201 -34.09 1.10 14.92
C LEU A 201 -35.56 1.17 14.49
N THR A 202 -36.44 1.30 15.45
CA THR A 202 -37.85 1.64 15.20
C THR A 202 -37.95 3.06 14.66
N ARG A 203 -39.15 3.44 14.19
CA ARG A 203 -39.46 4.81 13.79
C ARG A 203 -39.24 5.83 14.92
N ALA A 204 -39.41 5.43 16.17
CA ALA A 204 -39.16 6.26 17.35
C ALA A 204 -37.66 6.37 17.71
N GLY A 205 -36.77 5.66 17.03
CA GLY A 205 -35.32 5.67 17.29
C GLY A 205 -34.84 4.65 18.35
N ALA A 206 -35.78 3.83 18.89
CA ALA A 206 -35.38 2.77 19.83
C ALA A 206 -34.72 1.61 19.09
N SER A 207 -33.64 1.05 19.65
CA SER A 207 -32.97 -0.13 19.11
C SER A 207 -33.86 -1.36 19.26
N LEU A 208 -34.18 -2.00 18.14
CA LEU A 208 -34.95 -3.23 18.09
C LEU A 208 -34.07 -4.47 18.03
N LEU A 209 -33.09 -4.43 17.17
CA LEU A 209 -32.10 -5.50 16.95
C LEU A 209 -30.71 -4.89 16.85
N GLU A 210 -29.71 -5.58 17.37
CA GLU A 210 -28.31 -5.19 17.28
C GLU A 210 -27.40 -6.40 17.27
N THR A 211 -26.38 -6.38 16.41
CA THR A 211 -25.41 -7.48 16.32
C THR A 211 -24.44 -7.51 17.50
N SER A 212 -24.21 -6.36 18.12
CA SER A 212 -23.41 -6.19 19.33
C SER A 212 -23.84 -4.92 20.07
N PRO A 213 -23.67 -4.84 21.39
CA PRO A 213 -24.08 -3.68 22.17
C PRO A 213 -23.44 -2.39 21.66
N PHE A 214 -24.24 -1.36 21.54
CA PHE A 214 -23.77 0.00 21.22
C PHE A 214 -23.51 0.76 22.52
N SER A 215 -22.46 1.59 22.55
CA SER A 215 -22.31 2.54 23.64
C SER A 215 -23.40 3.61 23.61
N THR A 216 -23.60 4.31 24.72
CA THR A 216 -24.62 5.39 24.78
C THR A 216 -24.34 6.46 23.72
N GLU A 217 -23.08 6.80 23.51
CA GLU A 217 -22.63 7.79 22.54
C GLU A 217 -22.80 7.30 21.08
N GLU A 218 -22.52 6.02 20.84
CA GLU A 218 -22.76 5.38 19.54
C GLU A 218 -24.26 5.36 19.21
N GLN A 219 -25.12 5.04 20.20
CA GLN A 219 -26.58 5.06 20.03
C GLN A 219 -27.09 6.47 19.71
N GLN A 220 -26.60 7.48 20.42
CA GLN A 220 -26.97 8.87 20.17
C GLN A 220 -26.55 9.31 18.76
N ALA A 221 -25.30 9.00 18.35
CA ALA A 221 -24.82 9.31 17.01
C ALA A 221 -25.69 8.65 15.94
N VAL A 222 -25.98 7.35 16.09
CA VAL A 222 -26.85 6.62 15.15
C VAL A 222 -28.25 7.22 15.11
N ALA A 223 -28.87 7.54 16.27
CA ALA A 223 -30.19 8.11 16.35
C ALA A 223 -30.26 9.51 15.71
N GLU A 224 -29.27 10.35 15.96
CA GLU A 224 -29.14 11.68 15.35
C GLU A 224 -29.08 11.58 13.83
N TYR A 225 -28.18 10.76 13.30
CA TYR A 225 -28.02 10.58 11.85
C TYR A 225 -29.24 9.93 11.21
N ALA A 226 -29.85 8.97 11.89
CA ALA A 226 -31.08 8.34 11.44
C ALA A 226 -32.27 9.32 11.40
N SER A 227 -32.29 10.35 12.25
CA SER A 227 -33.35 11.36 12.26
C SER A 227 -33.22 12.40 11.14
N GLN A 228 -31.99 12.68 10.69
CA GLN A 228 -31.71 13.78 9.76
C GLN A 228 -32.06 13.47 8.30
N THR A 229 -32.21 12.22 7.89
CA THR A 229 -32.33 11.88 6.46
C THR A 229 -33.34 10.78 6.17
N ALA A 230 -34.25 11.10 5.22
CA ALA A 230 -35.11 10.11 4.55
C ALA A 230 -34.38 9.37 3.40
N ARG A 231 -33.12 9.72 3.10
CA ARG A 231 -32.32 9.11 2.04
C ARG A 231 -31.14 8.35 2.65
N PRO A 232 -30.63 7.32 1.97
CA PRO A 232 -29.41 6.65 2.40
C PRO A 232 -28.30 7.67 2.64
N LEU A 233 -27.65 7.57 3.78
CA LEU A 233 -26.55 8.45 4.17
C LEU A 233 -25.36 7.61 4.61
N SER A 234 -24.21 7.88 3.98
CA SER A 234 -22.95 7.28 4.37
C SER A 234 -21.89 8.38 4.55
N ARG A 235 -21.33 8.48 5.75
CA ARG A 235 -20.31 9.49 6.05
C ARG A 235 -19.45 9.11 7.24
N GLU A 236 -18.34 9.83 7.37
CA GLU A 236 -17.50 9.77 8.57
C GLU A 236 -18.11 10.54 9.73
N VAL A 237 -18.07 9.94 10.92
CA VAL A 237 -18.56 10.49 12.18
C VAL A 237 -17.52 10.24 13.26
N ARG A 238 -17.38 11.17 14.17
CA ARG A 238 -16.48 11.01 15.32
C ARG A 238 -17.28 10.81 16.60
N VAL A 239 -17.08 9.65 17.25
CA VAL A 239 -17.73 9.27 18.51
C VAL A 239 -16.61 8.92 19.50
N ASP A 240 -16.60 9.50 20.69
CA ASP A 240 -15.58 9.28 21.73
C ASP A 240 -14.12 9.38 21.25
N GLY A 241 -13.86 10.32 20.34
CA GLY A 241 -12.53 10.52 19.77
C GLY A 241 -12.12 9.50 18.71
N VAL A 242 -12.94 8.47 18.44
CA VAL A 242 -12.74 7.48 17.39
C VAL A 242 -13.52 7.90 16.16
N SER A 243 -12.88 7.84 14.97
CA SER A 243 -13.58 8.06 13.70
C SER A 243 -14.26 6.76 13.26
N TYR A 244 -15.55 6.87 12.98
CA TYR A 244 -16.38 5.78 12.46
C TYR A 244 -16.91 6.14 11.08
N TRP A 245 -17.11 5.12 10.26
CA TRP A 245 -17.94 5.22 9.06
C TRP A 245 -19.34 4.75 9.44
N ILE A 246 -20.34 5.61 9.27
CA ILE A 246 -21.75 5.30 9.51
C ILE A 246 -22.50 5.22 8.19
N THR A 247 -23.30 4.18 8.02
CA THR A 247 -24.24 4.01 6.91
C THR A 247 -25.62 3.81 7.47
N VAL A 248 -26.57 4.63 7.05
CA VAL A 248 -27.98 4.55 7.49
C VAL A 248 -28.88 4.46 6.28
N HIS A 249 -29.81 3.53 6.32
CA HIS A 249 -30.88 3.40 5.35
C HIS A 249 -32.26 3.36 6.07
N THR A 250 -33.25 4.08 5.55
CA THR A 250 -34.58 4.12 6.11
C THR A 250 -35.54 3.38 5.20
N ASP A 251 -36.25 2.40 5.76
CA ASP A 251 -37.37 1.77 5.08
C ASP A 251 -38.57 2.74 5.05
N THR A 252 -39.09 2.99 3.85
CA THR A 252 -40.16 3.96 3.64
C THR A 252 -41.52 3.45 4.06
N ARG A 253 -41.73 2.13 4.12
CA ARG A 253 -43.01 1.52 4.43
C ARG A 253 -43.26 1.45 5.93
N TYR A 254 -42.27 0.96 6.69
CA TYR A 254 -42.41 0.74 8.13
C TYR A 254 -41.78 1.85 8.97
N GLY A 255 -40.96 2.71 8.33
CA GLY A 255 -40.19 3.75 8.99
C GLY A 255 -39.04 3.19 9.85
N TRP A 256 -38.66 1.92 9.66
CA TRP A 256 -37.51 1.34 10.30
C TRP A 256 -36.23 1.86 9.67
N ARG A 257 -35.20 1.90 10.48
CA ARG A 257 -33.88 2.38 10.04
C ARG A 257 -32.83 1.34 10.35
N ALA A 258 -32.18 0.85 9.32
CA ALA A 258 -30.98 0.03 9.48
C ALA A 258 -29.75 0.93 9.50
N ALA A 259 -28.89 0.73 10.47
CA ALA A 259 -27.64 1.45 10.59
C ALA A 259 -26.46 0.48 10.78
N HIS A 260 -25.37 0.82 10.15
CA HIS A 260 -24.09 0.12 10.30
C HIS A 260 -23.01 1.10 10.70
N LEU A 261 -22.28 0.77 11.74
CA LEU A 261 -21.21 1.59 12.32
C LEU A 261 -19.93 0.77 12.35
N ILE A 262 -18.90 1.24 11.66
CA ILE A 262 -17.60 0.59 11.64
C ILE A 262 -16.50 1.58 12.00
N PRO A 263 -15.53 1.24 12.88
CA PRO A 263 -14.35 2.06 13.09
C PRO A 263 -13.62 2.28 11.77
N LEU A 264 -13.24 3.54 11.48
CA LEU A 264 -12.56 3.88 10.23
C LEU A 264 -11.21 3.16 10.10
N SER A 265 -10.56 2.86 11.24
CA SER A 265 -9.37 1.99 11.29
C SER A 265 -9.63 0.63 10.65
N ASP A 266 -10.78 0.00 10.95
CA ASP A 266 -11.12 -1.33 10.46
C ASP A 266 -11.50 -1.31 8.99
N ALA A 267 -12.24 -0.28 8.56
CA ALA A 267 -12.55 -0.04 7.16
C ALA A 267 -11.27 0.17 6.32
N LEU A 268 -10.24 0.78 6.91
CA LEU A 268 -8.95 1.06 6.28
C LEU A 268 -7.90 -0.04 6.48
N ASN A 269 -8.14 -1.04 7.31
CA ASN A 269 -7.15 -2.08 7.65
C ASN A 269 -6.56 -2.74 6.40
N LEU A 270 -7.39 -3.12 5.44
CA LEU A 270 -6.93 -3.69 4.18
C LEU A 270 -6.08 -2.69 3.38
N ALA A 271 -6.53 -1.45 3.27
CA ALA A 271 -5.79 -0.41 2.55
C ALA A 271 -4.44 -0.12 3.23
N ASN A 272 -4.41 -0.04 4.55
CA ASN A 272 -3.18 0.17 5.31
C ASN A 272 -2.23 -1.03 5.18
N ALA A 273 -2.74 -2.27 5.24
CA ALA A 273 -1.96 -3.49 5.05
C ALA A 273 -1.34 -3.56 3.64
N VAL A 274 -2.11 -3.24 2.59
CA VAL A 274 -1.63 -3.20 1.20
C VAL A 274 -0.59 -2.10 1.02
N CYS A 275 -0.84 -0.89 1.53
CA CYS A 275 0.11 0.22 1.43
C CYS A 275 1.41 -0.05 2.21
N SER A 276 1.33 -0.60 3.42
CA SER A 276 2.52 -0.89 4.24
C SER A 276 3.35 -2.04 3.68
N SER A 277 2.72 -3.14 3.23
CA SER A 277 3.43 -4.25 2.58
C SER A 277 4.05 -3.83 1.25
N GLY A 278 3.33 -3.02 0.46
CA GLY A 278 3.85 -2.42 -0.77
C GLY A 278 5.05 -1.51 -0.51
N ALA A 279 5.01 -0.67 0.51
CA ALA A 279 6.12 0.19 0.90
C ALA A 279 7.35 -0.62 1.34
N LEU A 280 7.16 -1.68 2.13
CA LEU A 280 8.23 -2.60 2.53
C LEU A 280 8.89 -3.28 1.33
N LEU A 281 8.10 -3.78 0.38
CA LEU A 281 8.60 -4.38 -0.85
C LEU A 281 9.40 -3.36 -1.69
N CYS A 282 8.89 -2.15 -1.85
CA CYS A 282 9.58 -1.06 -2.54
C CYS A 282 10.92 -0.72 -1.87
N LEU A 283 10.99 -0.67 -0.53
CA LEU A 283 12.23 -0.44 0.21
C LEU A 283 13.24 -1.56 0.00
N ALA A 284 12.80 -2.83 0.00
CA ALA A 284 13.66 -3.98 -0.27
C ALA A 284 14.25 -3.94 -1.69
N VAL A 285 13.42 -3.65 -2.70
CA VAL A 285 13.85 -3.50 -4.09
C VAL A 285 14.80 -2.31 -4.24
N ALA A 286 14.54 -1.20 -3.57
CA ALA A 286 15.41 -0.03 -3.57
C ALA A 286 16.78 -0.32 -2.95
N ALA A 287 16.83 -1.03 -1.83
CA ALA A 287 18.08 -1.44 -1.18
C ALA A 287 18.91 -2.36 -2.11
N LEU A 288 18.25 -3.32 -2.76
CA LEU A 288 18.87 -4.21 -3.74
C LEU A 288 19.44 -3.40 -4.93
N ALA A 289 18.66 -2.49 -5.50
CA ALA A 289 19.06 -1.66 -6.62
C ALA A 289 20.26 -0.75 -6.28
N ILE A 290 20.25 -0.15 -5.09
CA ILE A 290 21.40 0.66 -4.60
C ILE A 290 22.64 -0.23 -4.43
N GLY A 291 22.49 -1.43 -3.88
CA GLY A 291 23.59 -2.39 -3.74
C GLY A 291 24.21 -2.77 -5.09
N LEU A 292 23.39 -3.12 -6.07
CA LEU A 292 23.82 -3.43 -7.43
C LEU A 292 24.49 -2.23 -8.11
N ALA A 293 23.91 -1.04 -8.00
CA ALA A 293 24.49 0.18 -8.53
C ALA A 293 25.85 0.50 -7.90
N ALA A 294 26.01 0.27 -6.61
CA ALA A 294 27.29 0.45 -5.91
C ALA A 294 28.36 -0.56 -6.38
N LEU A 295 28.00 -1.83 -6.62
CA LEU A 295 28.87 -2.85 -7.15
C LEU A 295 29.34 -2.51 -8.58
N ILE A 296 28.41 -2.15 -9.46
CA ILE A 296 28.71 -1.74 -10.84
C ILE A 296 29.60 -0.49 -10.85
N ALA A 297 29.25 0.53 -10.08
CA ALA A 297 30.03 1.76 -9.96
C ALA A 297 31.44 1.49 -9.43
N HIS A 298 31.61 0.55 -8.50
CA HIS A 298 32.91 0.16 -7.97
C HIS A 298 33.76 -0.55 -9.03
N SER A 299 33.21 -1.53 -9.73
CA SER A 299 33.89 -2.27 -10.79
C SER A 299 34.33 -1.35 -11.92
N LEU A 300 33.40 -0.53 -12.44
CA LEU A 300 33.70 0.41 -13.54
C LEU A 300 34.78 1.42 -13.15
N THR A 301 34.64 2.04 -11.96
CA THR A 301 35.60 3.05 -11.50
C THR A 301 36.98 2.46 -11.30
N ARG A 302 37.07 1.21 -10.81
CA ARG A 302 38.35 0.53 -10.61
C ARG A 302 39.06 0.28 -11.93
N SER A 303 38.35 -0.17 -12.95
CA SER A 303 38.92 -0.43 -14.29
C SER A 303 39.40 0.87 -14.94
N VAL A 304 38.60 1.95 -14.88
CA VAL A 304 38.97 3.27 -15.41
C VAL A 304 40.18 3.84 -14.66
N GLN A 305 40.29 3.68 -13.35
CA GLN A 305 41.43 4.15 -12.57
C GLN A 305 42.71 3.39 -12.92
N LYS A 306 42.63 2.07 -13.12
CA LYS A 306 43.79 1.28 -13.59
C LYS A 306 44.31 1.81 -14.92
N LEU A 307 43.41 2.06 -15.89
CA LEU A 307 43.77 2.61 -17.19
C LEU A 307 44.41 3.99 -17.08
N GLN A 308 43.83 4.87 -16.26
CA GLN A 308 44.33 6.22 -16.01
C GLN A 308 45.79 6.18 -15.43
N LEU A 309 46.04 5.28 -14.46
CA LEU A 309 47.36 5.13 -13.89
C LEU A 309 48.39 4.65 -14.93
N ALA A 310 47.99 3.63 -15.74
CA ALA A 310 48.85 3.16 -16.81
C ALA A 310 49.16 4.26 -17.85
N MET A 311 48.16 5.06 -18.25
CA MET A 311 48.36 6.22 -19.13
C MET A 311 49.33 7.24 -18.54
N ASN A 312 49.25 7.48 -17.23
CA ASN A 312 50.16 8.41 -16.56
C ASN A 312 51.61 7.92 -16.54
N GLU A 313 51.87 6.61 -16.37
CA GLU A 313 53.21 6.04 -16.41
C GLU A 313 53.76 6.06 -17.85
N VAL A 314 52.94 5.73 -18.84
CA VAL A 314 53.31 5.86 -20.27
C VAL A 314 53.70 7.31 -20.64
N SER A 315 52.98 8.30 -20.08
CA SER A 315 53.27 9.73 -20.30
C SER A 315 54.62 10.16 -19.70
N LYS A 316 55.17 9.42 -18.71
CA LYS A 316 56.49 9.63 -18.13
C LYS A 316 57.60 8.88 -18.86
N GLY A 317 57.23 8.11 -19.90
CA GLY A 317 58.18 7.34 -20.70
C GLY A 317 58.33 5.87 -20.28
N ASP A 318 57.57 5.41 -19.31
CA ASP A 318 57.56 3.98 -18.95
C ASP A 318 56.53 3.23 -19.83
N PHE A 319 57.08 2.61 -20.89
CA PHE A 319 56.28 1.82 -21.83
C PHE A 319 56.16 0.34 -21.44
N ASP A 320 56.64 -0.08 -20.25
CA ASP A 320 56.57 -1.48 -19.81
C ASP A 320 55.47 -1.76 -18.81
N VAL A 321 54.60 -0.79 -18.56
CA VAL A 321 53.44 -0.92 -17.66
C VAL A 321 52.42 -1.91 -18.19
N GLN A 322 52.12 -2.95 -17.42
CA GLN A 322 51.05 -3.92 -17.77
C GLN A 322 49.69 -3.42 -17.38
N VAL A 323 48.72 -3.41 -18.32
CA VAL A 323 47.34 -3.08 -18.11
C VAL A 323 46.52 -4.37 -17.98
N ASP A 324 46.39 -4.88 -16.74
CA ASP A 324 45.55 -6.04 -16.45
C ASP A 324 44.09 -5.60 -16.21
N ILE A 325 43.34 -5.43 -17.30
CA ILE A 325 41.92 -5.18 -17.35
C ILE A 325 41.26 -6.24 -18.21
N ASN A 326 40.68 -7.24 -17.56
CA ASN A 326 40.02 -8.37 -18.23
C ASN A 326 38.50 -8.26 -18.13
N THR A 327 37.96 -7.25 -18.80
CA THR A 327 36.50 -7.05 -18.93
C THR A 327 36.10 -7.26 -20.40
N ARG A 328 34.88 -7.75 -20.63
CA ARG A 328 34.33 -8.00 -21.99
C ARG A 328 33.38 -6.87 -22.43
N ASP A 329 33.63 -5.66 -21.96
CA ASP A 329 32.87 -4.45 -22.25
C ASP A 329 33.74 -3.43 -23.01
N GLU A 330 33.19 -2.25 -23.24
CA GLU A 330 33.87 -1.13 -23.93
C GLU A 330 35.19 -0.71 -23.22
N ILE A 331 35.30 -0.94 -21.90
CA ILE A 331 36.52 -0.66 -21.13
C ILE A 331 37.59 -1.69 -21.45
N GLY A 332 37.22 -2.95 -21.66
CA GLY A 332 38.12 -3.99 -22.11
C GLY A 332 38.69 -3.70 -23.52
N GLU A 333 37.81 -3.29 -24.44
CA GLU A 333 38.22 -2.87 -25.79
C GLU A 333 39.17 -1.66 -25.75
N LEU A 334 38.86 -0.68 -24.90
CA LEU A 334 39.69 0.51 -24.72
C LEU A 334 41.06 0.13 -24.14
N ALA A 335 41.13 -0.80 -23.19
CA ALA A 335 42.39 -1.30 -22.62
C ALA A 335 43.25 -2.02 -23.66
N GLU A 336 42.64 -2.80 -24.55
CA GLU A 336 43.32 -3.49 -25.64
C GLU A 336 43.91 -2.50 -26.66
N LYS A 337 43.09 -1.51 -27.07
CA LYS A 337 43.57 -0.43 -27.99
C LYS A 337 44.68 0.40 -27.35
N PHE A 338 44.60 0.68 -26.05
CA PHE A 338 45.63 1.38 -25.32
C PHE A 338 46.95 0.55 -25.29
N SER A 339 46.85 -0.75 -25.02
CA SER A 339 48.04 -1.65 -25.01
C SER A 339 48.69 -1.72 -26.39
N TRP A 340 47.91 -1.75 -27.47
CA TRP A 340 48.42 -1.68 -28.83
C TRP A 340 49.14 -0.34 -29.12
N MET A 341 48.55 0.79 -28.72
CA MET A 341 49.18 2.11 -28.84
C MET A 341 50.49 2.18 -28.04
N GLN A 342 50.53 1.69 -26.81
CA GLN A 342 51.71 1.63 -25.96
C GLN A 342 52.86 0.85 -26.63
N LYS A 343 52.56 -0.31 -27.22
CA LYS A 343 53.54 -1.11 -27.97
C LYS A 343 54.13 -0.35 -29.15
N ASN A 344 53.25 0.31 -29.94
CA ASN A 344 53.71 1.09 -31.09
C ASN A 344 54.58 2.29 -30.68
N LEU A 345 54.20 2.97 -29.58
CA LEU A 345 55.01 4.06 -29.03
C LEU A 345 56.41 3.57 -28.57
N LYS A 346 56.45 2.42 -27.89
CA LYS A 346 57.73 1.79 -27.48
C LYS A 346 58.59 1.50 -28.70
N GLU A 347 58.07 0.80 -29.70
CA GLU A 347 58.78 0.45 -30.92
C GLU A 347 59.27 1.71 -31.67
N SER A 348 58.46 2.75 -31.77
CA SER A 348 58.83 4.03 -32.40
C SER A 348 59.95 4.74 -31.61
N THR A 349 59.84 4.76 -30.29
CA THR A 349 60.87 5.36 -29.43
C THR A 349 62.22 4.62 -29.52
N ASP A 350 62.14 3.28 -29.49
CA ASP A 350 63.35 2.45 -29.66
C ASP A 350 64.02 2.66 -31.03
N GLN A 351 63.23 2.80 -32.10
CA GLN A 351 63.77 3.13 -33.45
C GLN A 351 64.40 4.53 -33.46
N MET A 352 63.76 5.53 -32.85
CA MET A 352 64.35 6.88 -32.76
C MET A 352 65.70 6.86 -32.01
N ILE A 353 65.74 6.13 -30.90
CA ILE A 353 66.99 5.99 -30.11
C ILE A 353 68.05 5.31 -30.95
N ARG A 354 67.76 4.22 -31.68
CA ARG A 354 68.73 3.54 -32.59
C ARG A 354 69.23 4.49 -33.66
N HIS A 355 68.36 5.19 -34.35
CA HIS A 355 68.74 6.17 -35.37
C HIS A 355 69.55 7.33 -34.80
N ALA A 356 69.27 7.82 -33.61
CA ALA A 356 70.06 8.85 -32.95
C ALA A 356 71.48 8.33 -32.63
N VAL A 357 71.62 7.08 -32.12
CA VAL A 357 72.93 6.45 -31.85
C VAL A 357 73.65 6.20 -33.12
N GLU A 358 73.02 5.72 -34.20
CA GLU A 358 73.68 5.51 -35.50
C GLU A 358 74.14 6.84 -36.13
N HIS A 359 73.31 7.88 -36.05
CA HIS A 359 73.68 9.22 -36.51
C HIS A 359 74.90 9.76 -35.75
N GLN A 360 74.89 9.62 -34.42
CA GLN A 360 75.98 10.07 -33.58
C GLN A 360 77.28 9.28 -33.90
N LYS A 361 77.20 7.95 -34.12
CA LYS A 361 78.33 7.13 -34.55
C LYS A 361 78.88 7.58 -35.92
N ALA A 362 77.96 7.87 -36.87
CA ALA A 362 78.34 8.37 -38.20
C ALA A 362 79.07 9.73 -38.11
N GLU A 363 78.60 10.62 -37.26
CA GLU A 363 79.16 11.92 -37.00
C GLU A 363 80.56 11.82 -36.38
N TYR A 364 80.75 10.95 -35.38
CA TYR A 364 82.04 10.67 -34.80
C TYR A 364 83.00 10.08 -35.84
N ALA A 365 82.57 9.13 -36.70
CA ALA A 365 83.40 8.56 -37.75
C ALA A 365 83.80 9.61 -38.79
N LEU A 366 82.88 10.53 -39.13
CA LEU A 366 83.20 11.65 -40.03
C LEU A 366 84.23 12.61 -39.41
N LEU A 367 84.13 12.90 -38.13
CA LEU A 367 85.09 13.73 -37.40
C LEU A 367 86.48 13.08 -37.32
N ASP A 368 86.56 11.79 -37.01
CA ASP A 368 87.82 11.02 -37.01
C ASP A 368 88.49 10.97 -38.40
N PHE A 369 87.62 10.76 -39.42
CA PHE A 369 88.13 10.83 -40.80
C PHE A 369 88.68 12.21 -41.14
N LYS A 370 87.99 13.28 -40.78
CA LYS A 370 88.51 14.66 -41.01
C LYS A 370 89.80 14.91 -40.22
N TYR A 371 89.87 14.42 -38.95
CA TYR A 371 91.08 14.57 -38.13
C TYR A 371 92.24 13.82 -38.76
N ARG A 372 92.07 12.56 -39.15
CA ARG A 372 93.13 11.76 -39.84
C ARG A 372 93.53 12.36 -41.18
N SER A 373 92.60 12.91 -41.94
CA SER A 373 92.92 13.59 -43.17
C SER A 373 93.72 14.86 -42.95
N LEU A 374 93.47 15.64 -41.93
CA LEU A 374 94.30 16.79 -41.53
C LEU A 374 95.65 16.37 -41.06
N GLN A 375 95.72 15.30 -40.25
CA GLN A 375 97.02 14.74 -39.80
C GLN A 375 97.84 14.19 -40.94
N SER A 376 97.26 13.58 -41.97
CA SER A 376 98.00 13.08 -43.16
C SER A 376 98.52 14.19 -44.06
N LYS A 377 97.92 15.40 -44.04
CA LYS A 377 98.43 16.57 -44.79
C LYS A 377 99.75 17.12 -44.21
N ILE A 378 99.97 16.89 -42.90
CA ILE A 378 101.28 17.19 -42.30
C ILE A 378 102.17 15.93 -42.50
N SER A 379 102.83 15.82 -43.66
CA SER A 379 103.67 14.73 -43.93
C SER A 379 104.80 14.65 -42.90
N PRO A 380 104.87 13.58 -42.04
CA PRO A 380 105.96 13.44 -41.09
C PRO A 380 107.33 13.44 -41.73
N HIS A 381 107.38 12.92 -42.98
CA HIS A 381 108.57 12.90 -43.80
C HIS A 381 109.03 14.31 -44.21
N PHE A 382 108.05 15.20 -44.50
CA PHE A 382 108.34 16.59 -44.81
C PHE A 382 108.94 17.34 -43.61
N ILE A 383 108.35 17.17 -42.42
CA ILE A 383 108.85 17.77 -41.19
C ILE A 383 110.26 17.19 -40.84
N CYS A 384 110.48 15.86 -40.95
CA CYS A 384 111.78 15.25 -40.73
C CYS A 384 112.78 15.76 -41.71
N ASN A 385 112.47 15.91 -43.00
CA ASN A 385 113.35 16.45 -44.00
C ASN A 385 113.69 17.93 -43.76
N ILE A 386 112.75 18.74 -43.33
CA ILE A 386 113.03 20.12 -42.92
C ILE A 386 113.98 20.17 -41.70
N LEU A 387 113.64 19.36 -40.68
CA LEU A 387 114.49 19.31 -39.48
C LEU A 387 115.88 18.79 -39.78
N ALA A 388 116.02 17.76 -40.66
CA ALA A 388 117.30 17.25 -41.12
C ALA A 388 118.10 18.29 -41.92
N SER A 389 117.40 19.06 -42.78
CA SER A 389 117.96 20.14 -43.52
C SER A 389 118.45 21.29 -42.63
N ILE A 390 117.62 21.67 -41.61
CA ILE A 390 118.03 22.66 -40.61
C ILE A 390 119.26 22.21 -39.84
N SER A 391 119.30 20.93 -39.40
CA SER A 391 120.41 20.35 -38.68
C SER A 391 121.72 20.32 -39.53
N ALA A 392 121.60 19.91 -40.77
CA ALA A 392 122.74 19.91 -41.71
C ALA A 392 123.27 21.34 -41.94
N LEU A 393 122.40 22.33 -42.17
CA LEU A 393 122.79 23.71 -42.34
C LEU A 393 123.44 24.31 -41.09
N ALA A 394 122.92 23.92 -39.90
CA ALA A 394 123.50 24.33 -38.63
C ALA A 394 124.89 23.74 -38.39
N GLN A 395 125.19 22.47 -38.74
CA GLN A 395 126.51 21.84 -38.68
C GLN A 395 127.48 22.48 -39.66
N MET A 396 127.00 23.03 -40.76
CA MET A 396 127.85 23.75 -41.74
C MET A 396 128.10 25.21 -41.34
N GLY A 397 127.61 25.70 -40.16
CA GLY A 397 127.83 27.06 -39.72
C GLY A 397 126.99 28.14 -40.46
N ARG A 398 126.05 27.76 -41.30
CA ARG A 398 125.24 28.65 -42.17
C ARG A 398 123.99 29.22 -41.44
N GLN A 399 124.22 30.00 -40.41
CA GLN A 399 123.22 30.55 -39.48
C GLN A 399 122.10 31.32 -40.18
N LYS A 400 122.42 32.11 -41.22
CA LYS A 400 121.36 32.89 -41.97
C LYS A 400 120.38 32.03 -42.73
N GLU A 401 120.87 30.92 -43.27
CA GLU A 401 120.00 29.98 -44.04
C GLU A 401 119.21 29.09 -43.12
N VAL A 402 119.70 28.72 -41.93
CA VAL A 402 118.94 28.04 -40.88
C VAL A 402 117.75 28.90 -40.45
N SER A 403 117.92 30.22 -40.15
CA SER A 403 116.86 31.13 -39.77
C SER A 403 115.81 31.29 -40.86
N THR A 404 116.22 31.37 -42.11
CA THR A 404 115.34 31.51 -43.28
C THR A 404 114.47 30.23 -43.49
N LEU A 405 115.06 29.07 -43.35
CA LEU A 405 114.39 27.76 -43.53
C LEU A 405 113.45 27.51 -42.32
N ALA A 406 113.82 27.89 -41.09
CA ALA A 406 112.97 27.76 -39.89
C ALA A 406 111.73 28.67 -39.98
N VAL A 407 111.94 29.91 -40.44
CA VAL A 407 110.79 30.85 -40.64
C VAL A 407 109.89 30.35 -41.75
N ARG A 408 110.38 29.86 -42.86
CA ARG A 408 109.55 29.28 -43.89
C ARG A 408 108.79 28.00 -43.43
N ALA A 409 109.45 27.17 -42.64
CA ALA A 409 108.83 25.98 -42.05
C ALA A 409 107.71 26.30 -41.05
N SER A 410 107.80 27.41 -40.31
CA SER A 410 106.78 27.86 -39.37
C SER A 410 105.54 28.44 -40.09
N GLN A 411 105.54 28.70 -41.31
CA GLN A 411 104.38 29.22 -42.16
C GLN A 411 103.56 28.09 -42.79
N TYR A 412 104.06 26.85 -42.72
CA TYR A 412 103.28 25.67 -43.14
C TYR A 412 102.67 24.95 -41.99
#